data_b8fb590e4067c0f0231e4f27e13bedcf
#
_entry.id   b8fb590e4067c0f0231e4f27e13bedcf
#
_cell.length_a   1.000
_cell.length_b   1.000
_cell.length_c   1.000
_cell.angle_alpha   90.00
_cell.angle_beta   90.00
_cell.angle_gamma   90.00
#
_symmetry.space_group_name_H-M   'P 1'
#
loop_
_entity.id
_entity.type
_entity.pdbx_description
1 polymer ?
#
loop_
_entity_poly.entity_id
_entity_poly.type
_entity_poly.pdbx_seq_one_letter_code
_entity_poly.pdbx_strand_id
1 'polypeptide(L)'
;MALFDPAALKTGVRVREVWGWALFDAANSGYSTVILTAVFNTYFVSVICGGADWATFLWTAVVAASNILCLILMPAFSRAADIRAEKKRWCFIATLCCIAATALLTFTGPGTVVIAALLVIVSNIGFSVGESMNSAFLPELAKPESLGRVSGWGWSLGYGGGLVTLALCLTVLQIAGAFDIPQTESVPAVSLVVAVVFAVTALPFFLWVKERSSAGAVTESFAATVLASFKEMRGTLELIPAYRDFAWLTCCGFLYQCGIATVIALAAVYASAVMGFTVTKTLIMVLAVNITAAVGAFCFGYVQDKLGHKRALALTLLLWIAMVATAAAAQGEALFWVSANLAGLAMGSSQSAGRAMVGLLAPEKRLAEFYGLWNMALWLSAAVGPLTYGAVSWMSGNNQRLAILVTGLFFVAGLLVLSRVNLARGTAQKSAVVSL
;
A
#
# COMPACT_ATOMS: atom_id res chain seq x y z
N MET A 1 10.49 27.89 3.95
CA MET A 1 10.39 27.04 2.77
C MET A 1 9.09 26.24 2.89
N ALA A 2 8.18 26.29 1.93
CA ALA A 2 6.96 25.48 2.01
C ALA A 2 7.37 24.01 1.90
N LEU A 3 6.78 23.12 2.72
CA LEU A 3 7.09 21.68 2.71
C LEU A 3 6.90 21.09 1.30
N PHE A 4 5.91 21.60 0.58
CA PHE A 4 5.62 21.22 -0.81
C PHE A 4 5.95 22.37 -1.75
N ASP A 5 6.88 22.11 -2.69
CA ASP A 5 7.33 23.09 -3.68
C ASP A 5 6.28 23.28 -4.78
N PRO A 6 5.69 24.49 -4.96
CA PRO A 6 4.72 24.74 -6.01
C PRO A 6 5.28 24.51 -7.43
N ALA A 7 6.60 24.62 -7.62
CA ALA A 7 7.23 24.40 -8.93
C ALA A 7 7.09 22.97 -9.44
N ALA A 8 6.86 22.00 -8.53
CA ALA A 8 6.63 20.60 -8.86
C ALA A 8 5.23 20.31 -9.43
N LEU A 9 4.30 21.27 -9.31
CA LEU A 9 2.88 21.04 -9.58
C LEU A 9 2.51 21.43 -11.00
N LYS A 10 1.49 20.78 -11.57
CA LYS A 10 0.89 21.16 -12.84
C LYS A 10 0.23 22.53 -12.73
N THR A 11 0.12 23.22 -13.88
CA THR A 11 -0.53 24.53 -13.98
C THR A 11 -1.98 24.43 -13.45
N GLY A 12 -2.35 25.38 -12.57
CA GLY A 12 -3.68 25.43 -11.95
C GLY A 12 -3.87 24.50 -10.73
N VAL A 13 -2.86 23.73 -10.33
CA VAL A 13 -2.87 22.94 -9.10
C VAL A 13 -2.38 23.80 -7.92
N ARG A 14 -3.13 23.81 -6.83
CA ARG A 14 -2.77 24.53 -5.61
C ARG A 14 -2.10 23.61 -4.61
N VAL A 15 -1.15 24.11 -3.83
CA VAL A 15 -0.44 23.34 -2.78
C VAL A 15 -1.40 22.65 -1.80
N ARG A 16 -2.54 23.27 -1.47
CA ARG A 16 -3.56 22.66 -0.61
C ARG A 16 -4.16 21.38 -1.18
N GLU A 17 -4.20 21.23 -2.52
CA GLU A 17 -4.67 19.99 -3.15
C GLU A 17 -3.69 18.84 -2.90
N VAL A 18 -2.38 19.13 -2.94
CA VAL A 18 -1.33 18.16 -2.60
C VAL A 18 -1.40 17.78 -1.12
N TRP A 19 -1.65 18.75 -0.23
CA TRP A 19 -1.89 18.46 1.18
C TRP A 19 -3.09 17.52 1.37
N GLY A 20 -4.22 17.80 0.72
CA GLY A 20 -5.41 16.94 0.79
C GLY A 20 -5.14 15.54 0.27
N TRP A 21 -4.43 15.43 -0.86
CA TRP A 21 -4.05 14.16 -1.46
C TRP A 21 -3.10 13.35 -0.58
N ALA A 22 -2.08 13.98 0.00
CA ALA A 22 -1.10 13.31 0.85
C ALA A 22 -1.66 12.95 2.25
N LEU A 23 -2.60 13.75 2.79
CA LEU A 23 -3.32 13.42 4.03
C LEU A 23 -4.25 12.20 3.85
N PHE A 24 -4.72 11.93 2.62
CA PHE A 24 -5.44 10.70 2.33
C PHE A 24 -4.53 9.47 2.46
N ASP A 25 -3.25 9.56 2.05
CA ASP A 25 -2.27 8.50 2.29
C ASP A 25 -2.06 8.26 3.81
N ALA A 26 -2.11 9.33 4.62
CA ALA A 26 -2.04 9.22 6.10
C ALA A 26 -3.27 8.49 6.67
N ALA A 27 -4.47 8.77 6.15
CA ALA A 27 -5.69 8.06 6.51
C ALA A 27 -5.58 6.55 6.22
N ASN A 28 -5.17 6.22 5.01
CA ASN A 28 -4.98 4.83 4.57
C ASN A 28 -3.97 4.08 5.43
N SER A 29 -2.82 4.69 5.71
CA SER A 29 -1.78 4.07 6.53
C SER A 29 -2.22 3.86 7.99
N GLY A 30 -3.01 4.79 8.55
CA GLY A 30 -3.59 4.62 9.88
C GLY A 30 -4.50 3.39 9.98
N TYR A 31 -5.39 3.21 9.00
CA TYR A 31 -6.25 2.03 8.92
C TYR A 31 -5.45 0.74 8.78
N SER A 32 -4.56 0.65 7.80
CA SER A 32 -3.81 -0.58 7.53
C SER A 32 -2.91 -0.97 8.71
N THR A 33 -2.29 0.01 9.37
CA THR A 33 -1.42 -0.23 10.53
C THR A 33 -2.20 -0.75 11.72
N VAL A 34 -3.32 -0.15 12.07
CA VAL A 34 -4.05 -0.48 13.32
C VAL A 34 -5.01 -1.63 13.12
N ILE A 35 -5.81 -1.62 12.05
CA ILE A 35 -6.84 -2.65 11.84
C ILE A 35 -6.25 -3.92 11.24
N LEU A 36 -5.49 -3.80 10.15
CA LEU A 36 -5.02 -5.00 9.43
C LEU A 36 -3.78 -5.62 10.07
N THR A 37 -2.92 -4.83 10.74
CA THR A 37 -1.58 -5.29 11.10
C THR A 37 -1.34 -5.38 12.62
N ALA A 38 -1.68 -4.36 13.41
CA ALA A 38 -1.14 -4.27 14.79
C ALA A 38 -2.14 -4.61 15.90
N VAL A 39 -3.38 -4.10 15.86
CA VAL A 39 -4.29 -4.14 17.01
C VAL A 39 -5.50 -5.04 16.77
N PHE A 40 -6.33 -4.73 15.77
CA PHE A 40 -7.59 -5.44 15.57
C PHE A 40 -7.39 -6.89 15.12
N ASN A 41 -6.36 -7.20 14.33
CA ASN A 41 -6.03 -8.57 13.94
C ASN A 41 -5.76 -9.46 15.18
N THR A 42 -5.00 -8.95 16.13
CA THR A 42 -4.70 -9.67 17.40
C THR A 42 -5.97 -9.86 18.22
N TYR A 43 -6.81 -8.81 18.33
CA TYR A 43 -8.10 -8.87 19.02
C TYR A 43 -9.05 -9.86 18.36
N PHE A 44 -9.14 -9.88 17.03
CA PHE A 44 -9.95 -10.84 16.30
C PHE A 44 -9.56 -12.28 16.63
N VAL A 45 -8.26 -12.59 16.60
CA VAL A 45 -7.75 -13.94 16.87
C VAL A 45 -7.91 -14.32 18.34
N SER A 46 -7.48 -13.46 19.25
CA SER A 46 -7.39 -13.81 20.68
C SER A 46 -8.72 -13.69 21.43
N VAL A 47 -9.56 -12.69 21.06
CA VAL A 47 -10.78 -12.37 21.83
C VAL A 47 -12.04 -12.77 21.07
N ILE A 48 -12.21 -12.30 19.81
CA ILE A 48 -13.45 -12.59 19.03
C ILE A 48 -13.56 -14.08 18.74
N CYS A 49 -12.44 -14.73 18.34
CA CYS A 49 -12.36 -16.17 18.08
C CYS A 49 -11.95 -17.00 19.32
N GLY A 50 -11.73 -16.36 20.47
CA GLY A 50 -11.36 -17.03 21.72
C GLY A 50 -10.01 -17.77 21.68
N GLY A 51 -9.07 -17.39 20.82
CA GLY A 51 -7.77 -18.04 20.67
C GLY A 51 -7.83 -19.45 20.06
N ALA A 52 -8.90 -19.79 19.35
CA ALA A 52 -9.05 -21.11 18.72
C ALA A 52 -7.94 -21.37 17.67
N ASP A 53 -7.54 -22.63 17.50
CA ASP A 53 -6.44 -23.04 16.58
C ASP A 53 -6.68 -22.59 15.12
N TRP A 54 -7.93 -22.47 14.70
CA TRP A 54 -8.32 -22.00 13.38
C TRP A 54 -8.38 -20.47 13.23
N ALA A 55 -8.30 -19.70 14.34
CA ALA A 55 -8.55 -18.26 14.35
C ALA A 55 -7.58 -17.48 13.45
N THR A 56 -6.28 -17.80 13.50
CA THR A 56 -5.27 -17.17 12.64
C THR A 56 -5.50 -17.51 11.17
N PHE A 57 -5.88 -18.75 10.87
CA PHE A 57 -6.24 -19.15 9.50
C PHE A 57 -7.45 -18.37 9.00
N LEU A 58 -8.50 -18.23 9.82
CA LEU A 58 -9.68 -17.47 9.46
C LEU A 58 -9.35 -15.99 9.20
N TRP A 59 -8.53 -15.35 10.05
CA TRP A 59 -8.10 -13.97 9.81
C TRP A 59 -7.42 -13.81 8.46
N THR A 60 -6.44 -14.67 8.17
CA THR A 60 -5.74 -14.64 6.89
C THR A 60 -6.67 -14.92 5.71
N ALA A 61 -7.63 -15.83 5.86
CA ALA A 61 -8.64 -16.12 4.85
C ALA A 61 -9.58 -14.92 4.59
N VAL A 62 -9.98 -14.19 5.63
CA VAL A 62 -10.80 -12.97 5.53
C VAL A 62 -10.07 -11.88 4.74
N VAL A 63 -8.80 -11.61 5.07
CA VAL A 63 -7.98 -10.63 4.34
C VAL A 63 -7.73 -11.10 2.90
N ALA A 64 -7.42 -12.39 2.70
CA ALA A 64 -7.22 -12.95 1.37
C ALA A 64 -8.48 -12.87 0.51
N ALA A 65 -9.65 -13.15 1.07
CA ALA A 65 -10.93 -13.04 0.37
C ALA A 65 -11.20 -11.62 -0.13
N SER A 66 -10.95 -10.60 0.71
CA SER A 66 -11.10 -9.20 0.29
C SER A 66 -10.10 -8.82 -0.81
N ASN A 67 -8.85 -9.28 -0.72
CA ASN A 67 -7.85 -9.03 -1.75
C ASN A 67 -8.18 -9.74 -3.08
N ILE A 68 -8.73 -10.95 -3.03
CA ILE A 68 -9.20 -11.68 -4.23
C ILE A 68 -10.39 -10.94 -4.88
N LEU A 69 -11.32 -10.43 -4.08
CA LEU A 69 -12.43 -9.62 -4.61
C LEU A 69 -11.92 -8.35 -5.28
N CYS A 70 -10.97 -7.65 -4.66
CA CYS A 70 -10.31 -6.51 -5.27
C CYS A 70 -9.58 -6.89 -6.57
N LEU A 71 -8.83 -7.99 -6.57
CA LEU A 71 -8.10 -8.48 -7.75
C LEU A 71 -9.05 -8.70 -8.95
N ILE A 72 -10.24 -9.26 -8.71
CA ILE A 72 -11.23 -9.54 -9.75
C ILE A 72 -11.94 -8.27 -10.21
N LEU A 73 -12.39 -7.43 -9.27
CA LEU A 73 -13.30 -6.34 -9.56
C LEU A 73 -12.61 -5.05 -10.00
N MET A 74 -11.42 -4.76 -9.42
CA MET A 74 -10.77 -3.45 -9.57
C MET A 74 -10.45 -3.02 -11.00
N PRO A 75 -9.95 -3.87 -11.91
CA PRO A 75 -9.62 -3.40 -13.26
C PRO A 75 -10.84 -2.85 -14.00
N ALA A 76 -11.96 -3.59 -13.95
CA ALA A 76 -13.19 -3.16 -14.61
C ALA A 76 -13.81 -1.93 -13.91
N PHE A 77 -13.77 -1.90 -12.59
CA PHE A 77 -14.27 -0.78 -11.78
C PHE A 77 -13.45 0.49 -12.04
N SER A 78 -12.12 0.39 -12.02
CA SER A 78 -11.20 1.50 -12.25
C SER A 78 -11.34 2.07 -13.66
N ARG A 79 -11.47 1.19 -14.66
CA ARG A 79 -11.72 1.60 -16.04
C ARG A 79 -13.05 2.33 -16.19
N ALA A 80 -14.12 1.84 -15.57
CA ALA A 80 -15.42 2.50 -15.58
C ALA A 80 -15.34 3.89 -14.92
N ALA A 81 -14.59 4.03 -13.82
CA ALA A 81 -14.37 5.31 -13.15
C ALA A 81 -13.60 6.31 -14.03
N ASP A 82 -12.61 5.84 -14.81
CA ASP A 82 -11.89 6.68 -15.78
C ASP A 82 -12.79 7.15 -16.93
N ILE A 83 -13.53 6.23 -17.57
CA ILE A 83 -14.41 6.52 -18.70
C ILE A 83 -15.46 7.59 -18.33
N ARG A 84 -15.97 7.53 -17.10
CA ARG A 84 -17.02 8.44 -16.61
C ARG A 84 -16.49 9.69 -15.92
N ALA A 85 -15.15 9.79 -15.72
CA ALA A 85 -14.53 10.82 -14.89
C ALA A 85 -15.18 10.92 -13.48
N GLU A 86 -15.38 9.79 -12.84
CA GLU A 86 -16.02 9.68 -11.52
C GLU A 86 -15.05 9.13 -10.45
N LYS A 87 -13.73 9.23 -10.63
CA LYS A 87 -12.71 8.72 -9.68
C LYS A 87 -12.92 9.26 -8.27
N LYS A 88 -13.14 10.57 -8.15
CA LYS A 88 -13.34 11.23 -6.86
C LYS A 88 -14.63 10.76 -6.17
N ARG A 89 -15.71 10.58 -6.93
CA ARG A 89 -16.99 10.08 -6.42
C ARG A 89 -16.85 8.68 -5.85
N TRP A 90 -16.21 7.77 -6.60
CA TRP A 90 -16.04 6.39 -6.16
C TRP A 90 -15.02 6.25 -5.05
N CYS A 91 -13.96 7.09 -5.04
CA CYS A 91 -13.07 7.23 -3.89
C CYS A 91 -13.84 7.65 -2.63
N PHE A 92 -14.79 8.59 -2.74
CA PHE A 92 -15.63 9.03 -1.62
C PHE A 92 -16.53 7.90 -1.09
N ILE A 93 -17.23 7.18 -1.98
CA ILE A 93 -18.08 6.05 -1.60
C ILE A 93 -17.25 4.96 -0.91
N ALA A 94 -16.11 4.58 -1.49
CA ALA A 94 -15.21 3.59 -0.93
C ALA A 94 -14.69 4.00 0.46
N THR A 95 -14.32 5.28 0.61
CA THR A 95 -13.89 5.85 1.89
C THR A 95 -15.01 5.80 2.93
N LEU A 96 -16.24 6.16 2.57
CA LEU A 96 -17.38 6.06 3.48
C LEU A 96 -17.65 4.60 3.89
N CYS A 97 -17.57 3.66 2.96
CA CYS A 97 -17.72 2.23 3.26
C CYS A 97 -16.62 1.75 4.22
N CYS A 98 -15.36 2.16 3.99
CA CYS A 98 -14.25 1.84 4.88
C CYS A 98 -14.46 2.40 6.29
N ILE A 99 -14.79 3.70 6.40
CA ILE A 99 -15.02 4.38 7.68
C ILE A 99 -16.20 3.75 8.42
N ALA A 100 -17.33 3.54 7.74
CA ALA A 100 -18.52 2.98 8.35
C ALA A 100 -18.30 1.54 8.84
N ALA A 101 -17.69 0.68 8.01
CA ALA A 101 -17.38 -0.68 8.40
C ALA A 101 -16.36 -0.73 9.56
N THR A 102 -15.35 0.14 9.54
CA THR A 102 -14.36 0.26 10.64
C THR A 102 -15.02 0.75 11.93
N ALA A 103 -15.92 1.74 11.85
CA ALA A 103 -16.68 2.20 13.01
C ALA A 103 -17.60 1.11 13.57
N LEU A 104 -18.24 0.32 12.70
CA LEU A 104 -19.10 -0.79 13.12
C LEU A 104 -18.33 -1.92 13.82
N LEU A 105 -16.99 -2.06 13.61
CA LEU A 105 -16.16 -2.97 14.38
C LEU A 105 -16.21 -2.69 15.89
N THR A 106 -16.61 -1.48 16.30
CA THR A 106 -16.82 -1.12 17.71
C THR A 106 -17.91 -1.98 18.39
N PHE A 107 -18.80 -2.57 17.61
CA PHE A 107 -19.88 -3.45 18.14
C PHE A 107 -19.51 -4.93 18.06
N THR A 108 -18.23 -5.26 17.79
CA THR A 108 -17.78 -6.66 17.70
C THR A 108 -17.09 -7.11 18.99
N GLY A 109 -17.32 -8.38 19.36
CA GLY A 109 -16.78 -9.01 20.55
C GLY A 109 -16.87 -10.54 20.48
N PRO A 110 -16.70 -11.25 21.62
CA PRO A 110 -16.79 -12.69 21.63
C PRO A 110 -18.11 -13.20 21.01
N GLY A 111 -18.02 -14.18 20.09
CA GLY A 111 -19.18 -14.75 19.39
C GLY A 111 -19.64 -14.00 18.15
N THR A 112 -19.08 -12.83 17.81
CA THR A 112 -19.45 -12.06 16.60
C THR A 112 -18.50 -12.29 15.41
N VAL A 113 -17.91 -13.48 15.31
CA VAL A 113 -16.86 -13.82 14.32
C VAL A 113 -17.28 -13.49 12.89
N VAL A 114 -18.49 -13.88 12.48
CA VAL A 114 -18.97 -13.68 11.11
C VAL A 114 -19.15 -12.19 10.79
N ILE A 115 -19.76 -11.44 11.73
CA ILE A 115 -19.98 -10.00 11.56
C ILE A 115 -18.65 -9.26 11.47
N ALA A 116 -17.71 -9.55 12.37
CA ALA A 116 -16.36 -8.97 12.35
C ALA A 116 -15.63 -9.29 11.03
N ALA A 117 -15.68 -10.53 10.56
CA ALA A 117 -15.08 -10.94 9.29
C ALA A 117 -15.68 -10.17 8.09
N LEU A 118 -17.01 -10.05 8.01
CA LEU A 118 -17.67 -9.30 6.94
C LEU A 118 -17.32 -7.82 6.98
N LEU A 119 -17.27 -7.20 8.16
CA LEU A 119 -16.88 -5.80 8.33
C LEU A 119 -15.41 -5.56 7.91
N VAL A 120 -14.51 -6.48 8.24
CA VAL A 120 -13.12 -6.42 7.79
C VAL A 120 -13.04 -6.54 6.27
N ILE A 121 -13.78 -7.46 5.65
CA ILE A 121 -13.82 -7.59 4.17
C ILE A 121 -14.29 -6.27 3.53
N VAL A 122 -15.40 -5.71 4.01
CA VAL A 122 -15.97 -4.47 3.45
C VAL A 122 -15.02 -3.29 3.65
N SER A 123 -14.44 -3.13 4.86
CA SER A 123 -13.50 -2.05 5.14
C SER A 123 -12.22 -2.17 4.31
N ASN A 124 -11.67 -3.38 4.13
CA ASN A 124 -10.47 -3.59 3.33
C ASN A 124 -10.71 -3.38 1.82
N ILE A 125 -11.87 -3.76 1.30
CA ILE A 125 -12.25 -3.42 -0.08
C ILE A 125 -12.37 -1.90 -0.24
N GLY A 126 -13.05 -1.22 0.68
CA GLY A 126 -13.17 0.24 0.67
C GLY A 126 -11.81 0.94 0.73
N PHE A 127 -10.92 0.49 1.61
CA PHE A 127 -9.53 0.94 1.69
C PHE A 127 -8.79 0.75 0.36
N SER A 128 -8.83 -0.45 -0.21
CA SER A 128 -8.11 -0.81 -1.45
C SER A 128 -8.58 0.01 -2.66
N VAL A 129 -9.90 0.21 -2.80
CA VAL A 129 -10.49 1.06 -3.83
C VAL A 129 -10.07 2.51 -3.62
N GLY A 130 -10.17 3.03 -2.40
CA GLY A 130 -9.77 4.39 -2.05
C GLY A 130 -8.31 4.67 -2.36
N GLU A 131 -7.40 3.76 -1.99
CA GLU A 131 -5.97 3.87 -2.27
C GLU A 131 -5.66 3.89 -3.76
N SER A 132 -6.29 2.99 -4.54
CA SER A 132 -6.11 2.93 -5.99
C SER A 132 -6.58 4.21 -6.67
N MET A 133 -7.76 4.72 -6.29
CA MET A 133 -8.30 5.96 -6.81
C MET A 133 -7.46 7.16 -6.41
N ASN A 134 -7.04 7.26 -5.13
CA ASN A 134 -6.15 8.33 -4.67
C ASN A 134 -4.83 8.36 -5.45
N SER A 135 -4.21 7.20 -5.67
CA SER A 135 -2.97 7.08 -6.45
C SER A 135 -3.14 7.62 -7.89
N ALA A 136 -4.30 7.43 -8.51
CA ALA A 136 -4.60 7.88 -9.86
C ALA A 136 -4.66 9.43 -9.99
N PHE A 137 -4.75 10.17 -8.89
CA PHE A 137 -4.67 11.64 -8.90
C PHE A 137 -3.22 12.16 -8.97
N LEU A 138 -2.21 11.36 -8.63
CA LEU A 138 -0.81 11.80 -8.64
C LEU A 138 -0.39 12.45 -9.98
N PRO A 139 -0.66 11.85 -11.15
CA PRO A 139 -0.29 12.47 -12.43
C PRO A 139 -1.15 13.70 -12.80
N GLU A 140 -2.28 13.92 -12.15
CA GLU A 140 -3.09 15.13 -12.31
C GLU A 140 -2.55 16.31 -11.49
N LEU A 141 -1.84 16.02 -10.40
CA LEU A 141 -1.29 17.03 -9.48
C LEU A 141 0.15 17.42 -9.83
N ALA A 142 0.99 16.45 -10.17
CA ALA A 142 2.42 16.64 -10.36
C ALA A 142 2.80 16.77 -11.84
N LYS A 143 3.84 17.57 -12.11
CA LYS A 143 4.52 17.55 -13.41
C LYS A 143 5.23 16.22 -13.63
N PRO A 144 5.40 15.75 -14.89
CA PRO A 144 6.08 14.48 -15.18
C PRO A 144 7.47 14.38 -14.55
N GLU A 145 8.24 15.47 -14.58
CA GLU A 145 9.60 15.56 -14.02
C GLU A 145 9.63 15.63 -12.48
N SER A 146 8.48 15.77 -11.83
CA SER A 146 8.35 15.93 -10.38
C SER A 146 7.48 14.85 -9.73
N LEU A 147 7.10 13.83 -10.49
CA LEU A 147 6.26 12.72 -9.98
C LEU A 147 6.94 11.99 -8.81
N GLY A 148 8.27 11.87 -8.82
CA GLY A 148 9.03 11.22 -7.76
C GLY A 148 8.88 11.94 -6.43
N ARG A 149 9.15 13.25 -6.38
CA ARG A 149 9.07 14.03 -5.13
C ARG A 149 7.63 14.14 -4.62
N VAL A 150 6.64 14.34 -5.49
CA VAL A 150 5.23 14.44 -5.06
C VAL A 150 4.75 13.10 -4.51
N SER A 151 5.09 11.98 -5.17
CA SER A 151 4.82 10.64 -4.64
C SER A 151 5.51 10.41 -3.29
N GLY A 152 6.77 10.86 -3.16
CA GLY A 152 7.53 10.79 -1.90
C GLY A 152 6.88 11.56 -0.76
N TRP A 153 6.32 12.74 -1.04
CA TRP A 153 5.58 13.51 -0.03
C TRP A 153 4.35 12.74 0.47
N GLY A 154 3.56 12.12 -0.43
CA GLY A 154 2.41 11.30 -0.06
C GLY A 154 2.81 10.13 0.84
N TRP A 155 3.75 9.32 0.41
CA TRP A 155 4.21 8.17 1.19
C TRP A 155 4.84 8.56 2.52
N SER A 156 5.61 9.66 2.57
CA SER A 156 6.19 10.15 3.82
C SER A 156 5.10 10.56 4.83
N LEU A 157 4.07 11.31 4.38
CA LEU A 157 2.92 11.62 5.23
C LEU A 157 2.11 10.38 5.58
N GLY A 158 2.02 9.40 4.66
CA GLY A 158 1.42 8.10 4.91
C GLY A 158 2.05 7.41 6.12
N TYR A 159 3.36 7.18 6.08
CA TYR A 159 4.07 6.56 7.21
C TYR A 159 3.93 7.37 8.51
N GLY A 160 4.05 8.71 8.42
CA GLY A 160 3.84 9.60 9.57
C GLY A 160 2.42 9.49 10.15
N GLY A 161 1.41 9.46 9.27
CA GLY A 161 0.00 9.32 9.67
C GLY A 161 -0.28 7.97 10.32
N GLY A 162 0.29 6.88 9.78
CA GLY A 162 0.21 5.55 10.38
C GLY A 162 0.78 5.52 11.80
N LEU A 163 1.96 6.14 12.01
CA LEU A 163 2.59 6.24 13.33
C LEU A 163 1.74 7.06 14.30
N VAL A 164 1.23 8.22 13.89
CA VAL A 164 0.37 9.06 14.74
C VAL A 164 -0.90 8.32 15.13
N THR A 165 -1.56 7.66 14.16
CA THR A 165 -2.77 6.87 14.43
C THR A 165 -2.49 5.75 15.41
N LEU A 166 -1.39 4.99 15.21
CA LEU A 166 -0.99 3.92 16.12
C LEU A 166 -0.71 4.45 17.53
N ALA A 167 0.02 5.58 17.65
CA ALA A 167 0.32 6.20 18.94
C ALA A 167 -0.97 6.63 19.68
N LEU A 168 -1.92 7.24 18.98
CA LEU A 168 -3.23 7.60 19.54
C LEU A 168 -3.96 6.36 20.04
N CYS A 169 -4.00 5.28 19.26
CA CYS A 169 -4.66 4.03 19.64
C CYS A 169 -3.98 3.37 20.85
N LEU A 170 -2.65 3.33 20.87
CA LEU A 170 -1.91 2.81 22.03
C LEU A 170 -2.14 3.67 23.29
N THR A 171 -2.25 4.99 23.16
CA THR A 171 -2.60 5.86 24.29
C THR A 171 -3.99 5.53 24.84
N VAL A 172 -4.98 5.30 23.96
CA VAL A 172 -6.32 4.87 24.39
C VAL A 172 -6.26 3.54 25.16
N LEU A 173 -5.49 2.56 24.65
CA LEU A 173 -5.33 1.26 25.32
C LEU A 173 -4.61 1.39 26.66
N GLN A 174 -3.61 2.26 26.78
CA GLN A 174 -2.90 2.50 28.03
C GLN A 174 -3.81 3.16 29.08
N ILE A 175 -4.60 4.16 28.66
CA ILE A 175 -5.59 4.81 29.54
C ILE A 175 -6.63 3.77 29.98
N ALA A 176 -7.18 2.97 29.05
CA ALA A 176 -8.11 1.91 29.40
C ALA A 176 -7.52 0.90 30.41
N GLY A 177 -6.27 0.51 30.23
CA GLY A 177 -5.56 -0.36 31.17
C GLY A 177 -5.36 0.27 32.56
N ALA A 178 -5.13 1.58 32.64
CA ALA A 178 -5.01 2.30 33.90
C ALA A 178 -6.34 2.38 34.68
N PHE A 179 -7.47 2.21 34.02
CA PHE A 179 -8.82 2.15 34.61
C PHE A 179 -9.40 0.74 34.64
N ASP A 180 -8.58 -0.30 34.43
CA ASP A 180 -8.98 -1.71 34.41
C ASP A 180 -10.12 -2.03 33.39
N ILE A 181 -10.24 -1.25 32.31
CA ILE A 181 -11.22 -1.49 31.25
C ILE A 181 -10.81 -2.71 30.42
N PRO A 182 -11.68 -3.72 30.28
CA PRO A 182 -11.33 -4.96 29.60
C PRO A 182 -11.07 -4.74 28.10
N GLN A 183 -10.28 -5.62 27.50
CA GLN A 183 -9.98 -5.59 26.06
C GLN A 183 -11.23 -5.70 25.18
N THR A 184 -12.29 -6.31 25.68
CA THR A 184 -13.61 -6.41 25.00
C THR A 184 -14.30 -5.07 24.80
N GLU A 185 -13.88 -4.03 25.50
CA GLU A 185 -14.40 -2.67 25.39
C GLU A 185 -13.36 -1.71 24.82
N SER A 186 -12.11 -1.84 25.25
CA SER A 186 -11.03 -0.92 24.87
C SER A 186 -10.61 -1.07 23.41
N VAL A 187 -10.50 -2.31 22.88
CA VAL A 187 -10.09 -2.52 21.47
C VAL A 187 -11.20 -2.14 20.48
N PRO A 188 -12.49 -2.46 20.72
CA PRO A 188 -13.56 -1.86 19.92
C PRO A 188 -13.54 -0.33 19.87
N ALA A 189 -13.27 0.35 21.01
CA ALA A 189 -13.12 1.80 21.03
C ALA A 189 -11.96 2.31 20.15
N VAL A 190 -10.86 1.57 20.05
CA VAL A 190 -9.76 1.86 19.12
C VAL A 190 -10.23 1.87 17.66
N SER A 191 -11.13 0.96 17.27
CA SER A 191 -11.68 0.93 15.91
C SER A 191 -12.45 2.22 15.59
N LEU A 192 -13.17 2.79 16.57
CA LEU A 192 -13.84 4.08 16.41
C LEU A 192 -12.83 5.23 16.26
N VAL A 193 -11.74 5.21 17.04
CA VAL A 193 -10.67 6.20 16.91
C VAL A 193 -10.07 6.16 15.51
N VAL A 194 -9.77 4.96 14.97
CA VAL A 194 -9.28 4.81 13.60
C VAL A 194 -10.27 5.37 12.58
N ALA A 195 -11.56 5.06 12.72
CA ALA A 195 -12.59 5.57 11.82
C ALA A 195 -12.68 7.12 11.84
N VAL A 196 -12.60 7.73 13.03
CA VAL A 196 -12.60 9.19 13.18
C VAL A 196 -11.33 9.81 12.60
N VAL A 197 -10.15 9.26 12.89
CA VAL A 197 -8.88 9.75 12.33
C VAL A 197 -8.91 9.63 10.81
N PHE A 198 -9.39 8.50 10.27
CA PHE A 198 -9.56 8.32 8.83
C PHE A 198 -10.46 9.40 8.23
N ALA A 199 -11.64 9.63 8.83
CA ALA A 199 -12.59 10.64 8.36
C ALA A 199 -11.97 12.05 8.34
N VAL A 200 -11.30 12.44 9.43
CA VAL A 200 -10.69 13.78 9.58
C VAL A 200 -9.52 13.96 8.59
N THR A 201 -8.66 12.95 8.44
CA THR A 201 -7.48 13.06 7.57
C THR A 201 -7.83 12.88 6.09
N ALA A 202 -8.90 12.16 5.73
CA ALA A 202 -9.37 12.04 4.36
C ALA A 202 -10.22 13.25 3.90
N LEU A 203 -10.87 13.98 4.82
CA LEU A 203 -11.76 15.10 4.50
C LEU A 203 -11.12 16.16 3.59
N PRO A 204 -9.86 16.63 3.82
CA PRO A 204 -9.20 17.60 2.97
C PRO A 204 -9.08 17.17 1.50
N PHE A 205 -8.91 15.88 1.23
CA PHE A 205 -8.90 15.35 -0.15
C PHE A 205 -10.22 15.69 -0.85
N PHE A 206 -11.34 15.39 -0.23
CA PHE A 206 -12.67 15.62 -0.85
C PHE A 206 -13.02 17.11 -0.94
N LEU A 207 -12.51 17.95 -0.04
CA LEU A 207 -12.76 19.39 -0.09
C LEU A 207 -11.86 20.12 -1.10
N TRP A 208 -10.59 19.72 -1.25
CA TRP A 208 -9.60 20.53 -1.96
C TRP A 208 -9.19 19.94 -3.30
N VAL A 209 -9.06 18.61 -3.42
CA VAL A 209 -8.59 17.98 -4.66
C VAL A 209 -9.68 18.05 -5.74
N LYS A 210 -9.29 18.52 -6.93
CA LYS A 210 -10.17 18.61 -8.08
C LYS A 210 -9.88 17.46 -9.05
N GLU A 211 -10.92 16.81 -9.52
CA GLU A 211 -10.82 15.87 -10.64
C GLU A 211 -10.68 16.66 -11.94
N ARG A 212 -9.66 16.32 -12.72
CA ARG A 212 -9.31 17.02 -13.97
C ARG A 212 -9.52 16.16 -15.21
N SER A 213 -9.92 14.90 -15.03
CA SER A 213 -10.32 14.01 -16.11
C SER A 213 -11.61 14.50 -16.77
N SER A 214 -11.72 14.36 -18.10
CA SER A 214 -12.94 14.64 -18.85
C SER A 214 -13.74 13.38 -19.07
N ALA A 215 -15.03 13.40 -18.77
CA ALA A 215 -15.94 12.29 -19.05
C ALA A 215 -16.09 12.06 -20.55
N GLY A 216 -16.11 10.77 -20.96
CA GLY A 216 -16.63 10.37 -22.25
C GLY A 216 -18.15 10.57 -22.32
N ALA A 217 -18.73 10.57 -23.53
CA ALA A 217 -20.18 10.60 -23.72
C ALA A 217 -20.81 9.24 -23.34
N VAL A 218 -20.94 8.95 -22.03
CA VAL A 218 -21.53 7.71 -21.53
C VAL A 218 -22.91 7.99 -20.97
N THR A 219 -23.91 7.40 -21.58
CA THR A 219 -25.33 7.50 -21.15
C THR A 219 -25.76 6.33 -20.26
N GLU A 220 -25.00 5.24 -20.25
CA GLU A 220 -25.31 4.03 -19.48
C GLU A 220 -25.04 4.21 -17.98
N SER A 221 -25.65 3.34 -17.16
CA SER A 221 -25.40 3.30 -15.71
C SER A 221 -23.94 2.87 -15.40
N PHE A 222 -23.44 3.22 -14.22
CA PHE A 222 -22.08 2.79 -13.81
C PHE A 222 -21.93 1.26 -13.81
N ALA A 223 -22.96 0.54 -13.32
CA ALA A 223 -22.94 -0.92 -13.30
C ALA A 223 -22.87 -1.51 -14.73
N ALA A 224 -23.59 -0.93 -15.68
CA ALA A 224 -23.52 -1.34 -17.09
C ALA A 224 -22.12 -1.07 -17.67
N THR A 225 -21.52 0.08 -17.34
CA THR A 225 -20.14 0.41 -17.77
C THR A 225 -19.11 -0.56 -17.17
N VAL A 226 -19.25 -0.95 -15.89
CA VAL A 226 -18.39 -1.97 -15.26
C VAL A 226 -18.54 -3.32 -15.97
N LEU A 227 -19.78 -3.74 -16.23
CA LEU A 227 -20.04 -5.02 -16.91
C LEU A 227 -19.49 -5.03 -18.35
N ALA A 228 -19.62 -3.93 -19.07
CA ALA A 228 -19.00 -3.75 -20.38
C ALA A 228 -17.47 -3.82 -20.28
N SER A 229 -16.88 -3.13 -19.27
CA SER A 229 -15.43 -3.16 -19.03
C SER A 229 -14.91 -4.58 -18.73
N PHE A 230 -15.69 -5.42 -18.04
CA PHE A 230 -15.35 -6.85 -17.86
C PHE A 230 -15.31 -7.61 -19.18
N LYS A 231 -16.27 -7.40 -20.06
CA LYS A 231 -16.31 -8.04 -21.39
C LYS A 231 -15.12 -7.60 -22.25
N GLU A 232 -14.74 -6.35 -22.15
CA GLU A 232 -13.62 -5.75 -22.89
C GLU A 232 -12.24 -6.01 -22.26
N MET A 233 -12.18 -6.54 -21.04
CA MET A 233 -10.92 -6.85 -20.35
C MET A 233 -10.05 -7.87 -21.12
N ARG A 234 -10.66 -8.74 -21.93
CA ARG A 234 -9.94 -9.59 -22.87
C ARG A 234 -9.15 -8.75 -23.89
N GLY A 235 -9.75 -7.68 -24.41
CA GLY A 235 -9.07 -6.72 -25.29
C GLY A 235 -7.95 -5.94 -24.58
N THR A 236 -8.02 -5.74 -23.27
CA THR A 236 -6.92 -5.09 -22.52
C THR A 236 -5.68 -5.98 -22.46
N LEU A 237 -5.85 -7.30 -22.36
CA LEU A 237 -4.74 -8.26 -22.48
C LEU A 237 -4.11 -8.25 -23.88
N GLU A 238 -4.89 -8.04 -24.93
CA GLU A 238 -4.41 -7.87 -26.31
C GLU A 238 -3.65 -6.55 -26.50
N LEU A 239 -3.87 -5.55 -25.63
CA LEU A 239 -3.13 -4.30 -25.63
C LEU A 239 -1.81 -4.35 -24.84
N ILE A 240 -1.49 -5.43 -24.14
CA ILE A 240 -0.21 -5.60 -23.44
C ILE A 240 1.01 -5.28 -24.33
N PRO A 241 1.07 -5.69 -25.61
CA PRO A 241 2.16 -5.33 -26.51
C PRO A 241 2.28 -3.81 -26.72
N ALA A 242 1.17 -3.08 -26.76
CA ALA A 242 1.15 -1.62 -26.89
C ALA A 242 1.65 -0.91 -25.62
N TYR A 243 1.49 -1.54 -24.44
CA TYR A 243 1.95 -1.02 -23.14
C TYR A 243 3.07 -1.87 -22.54
N ARG A 244 3.95 -2.38 -23.39
CA ARG A 244 5.01 -3.32 -23.04
C ARG A 244 5.86 -2.85 -21.84
N ASP A 245 6.19 -1.57 -21.76
CA ASP A 245 7.02 -1.04 -20.68
C ASP A 245 6.27 -0.97 -19.35
N PHE A 246 4.97 -0.72 -19.38
CA PHE A 246 4.11 -0.83 -18.19
C PHE A 246 4.00 -2.29 -17.73
N ALA A 247 3.84 -3.24 -18.66
CA ALA A 247 3.80 -4.67 -18.31
C ALA A 247 5.12 -5.14 -17.66
N TRP A 248 6.28 -4.73 -18.19
CA TRP A 248 7.57 -5.00 -17.55
C TRP A 248 7.70 -4.33 -16.18
N LEU A 249 7.21 -3.09 -16.03
CA LEU A 249 7.18 -2.41 -14.73
C LEU A 249 6.29 -3.16 -13.73
N THR A 250 5.11 -3.62 -14.14
CA THR A 250 4.18 -4.38 -13.29
C THR A 250 4.77 -5.73 -12.88
N CYS A 251 5.44 -6.43 -13.80
CA CYS A 251 6.17 -7.66 -13.48
C CYS A 251 7.33 -7.42 -12.49
N CYS A 252 8.11 -6.35 -12.70
CA CYS A 252 9.14 -5.91 -11.75
C CYS A 252 8.51 -5.59 -10.38
N GLY A 253 7.39 -4.86 -10.38
CA GLY A 253 6.63 -4.50 -9.20
C GLY A 253 6.17 -5.73 -8.43
N PHE A 254 5.55 -6.69 -9.10
CA PHE A 254 5.15 -7.96 -8.50
C PHE A 254 6.32 -8.65 -7.79
N LEU A 255 7.47 -8.76 -8.46
CA LEU A 255 8.64 -9.44 -7.90
C LEU A 255 9.15 -8.75 -6.65
N TYR A 256 9.48 -7.47 -6.71
CA TYR A 256 10.05 -6.83 -5.53
C TYR A 256 9.01 -6.66 -4.40
N GLN A 257 7.73 -6.54 -4.72
CA GLN A 257 6.68 -6.50 -3.72
C GLN A 257 6.48 -7.85 -3.01
N CYS A 258 6.76 -9.00 -3.66
CA CYS A 258 6.85 -10.29 -2.95
C CYS A 258 7.89 -10.22 -1.82
N GLY A 259 9.06 -9.64 -2.09
CA GLY A 259 10.08 -9.45 -1.06
C GLY A 259 9.62 -8.49 0.04
N ILE A 260 9.05 -7.34 -0.32
CA ILE A 260 8.56 -6.34 0.63
C ILE A 260 7.46 -6.91 1.52
N ALA A 261 6.44 -7.56 0.93
CA ALA A 261 5.34 -8.18 1.69
C ALA A 261 5.85 -9.24 2.67
N THR A 262 6.86 -10.02 2.26
CA THR A 262 7.52 -10.98 3.14
C THR A 262 8.17 -10.31 4.32
N VAL A 263 8.96 -9.25 4.08
CA VAL A 263 9.64 -8.52 5.16
C VAL A 263 8.62 -7.89 6.10
N ILE A 264 7.57 -7.26 5.60
CA ILE A 264 6.51 -6.64 6.43
C ILE A 264 5.83 -7.71 7.31
N ALA A 265 5.47 -8.86 6.74
CA ALA A 265 4.73 -9.91 7.44
C ALA A 265 5.58 -10.65 8.49
N LEU A 266 6.88 -10.82 8.23
CA LEU A 266 7.72 -11.76 8.97
C LEU A 266 8.91 -11.13 9.70
N ALA A 267 9.10 -9.79 9.61
CA ALA A 267 10.21 -9.11 10.29
C ALA A 267 10.20 -9.35 11.81
N ALA A 268 9.01 -9.33 12.43
CA ALA A 268 8.87 -9.57 13.86
C ALA A 268 9.22 -11.03 14.23
N VAL A 269 8.80 -11.99 13.40
CA VAL A 269 9.12 -13.41 13.57
C VAL A 269 10.64 -13.62 13.45
N TYR A 270 11.24 -13.02 12.43
CA TYR A 270 12.69 -13.11 12.23
C TYR A 270 13.47 -12.48 13.40
N ALA A 271 13.07 -11.28 13.85
CA ALA A 271 13.69 -10.59 14.98
C ALA A 271 13.63 -11.42 16.27
N SER A 272 12.49 -12.05 16.55
CA SER A 272 12.32 -12.93 17.71
C SER A 272 13.10 -14.23 17.56
N ALA A 273 12.93 -14.94 16.43
CA ALA A 273 13.48 -16.28 16.25
C ALA A 273 15.01 -16.30 16.06
N VAL A 274 15.58 -15.27 15.40
CA VAL A 274 17.02 -15.23 15.05
C VAL A 274 17.83 -14.35 15.99
N MET A 275 17.25 -13.22 16.43
CA MET A 275 17.93 -12.24 17.28
C MET A 275 17.51 -12.29 18.75
N GLY A 276 16.50 -13.08 19.10
CA GLY A 276 15.98 -13.17 20.46
C GLY A 276 15.33 -11.87 20.96
N PHE A 277 14.80 -11.03 20.05
CA PHE A 277 14.18 -9.77 20.43
C PHE A 277 12.92 -10.03 21.26
N THR A 278 12.80 -9.30 22.36
CA THR A 278 11.55 -9.22 23.13
C THR A 278 10.47 -8.49 22.33
N VAL A 279 9.22 -8.67 22.71
CA VAL A 279 8.08 -7.97 22.10
C VAL A 279 8.30 -6.44 22.08
N THR A 280 8.73 -5.88 23.21
CA THR A 280 9.03 -4.44 23.33
C THR A 280 10.11 -3.99 22.34
N LYS A 281 11.20 -4.75 22.22
CA LYS A 281 12.30 -4.44 21.31
C LYS A 281 11.87 -4.54 19.86
N THR A 282 11.03 -5.51 19.52
CA THR A 282 10.42 -5.67 18.19
C THR A 282 9.52 -4.49 17.85
N LEU A 283 8.71 -3.99 18.79
CA LEU A 283 7.87 -2.81 18.58
C LEU A 283 8.71 -1.55 18.33
N ILE A 284 9.81 -1.36 19.09
CA ILE A 284 10.76 -0.25 18.86
C ILE A 284 11.40 -0.36 17.46
N MET A 285 11.74 -1.58 17.04
CA MET A 285 12.27 -1.81 15.69
C MET A 285 11.24 -1.43 14.62
N VAL A 286 9.99 -1.85 14.74
CA VAL A 286 8.93 -1.49 13.79
C VAL A 286 8.72 0.03 13.74
N LEU A 287 8.76 0.69 14.89
CA LEU A 287 8.69 2.15 14.96
C LEU A 287 9.84 2.82 14.19
N ALA A 288 11.09 2.37 14.45
CA ALA A 288 12.27 2.89 13.76
C ALA A 288 12.20 2.67 12.24
N VAL A 289 11.76 1.49 11.79
CA VAL A 289 11.55 1.15 10.38
C VAL A 289 10.54 2.09 9.73
N ASN A 290 9.43 2.41 10.39
CA ASN A 290 8.43 3.35 9.84
C ASN A 290 8.95 4.78 9.76
N ILE A 291 9.76 5.24 10.75
CA ILE A 291 10.41 6.55 10.70
C ILE A 291 11.39 6.61 9.52
N THR A 292 12.24 5.59 9.37
CA THR A 292 13.19 5.55 8.25
C THR A 292 12.50 5.36 6.90
N ALA A 293 11.33 4.72 6.85
CA ALA A 293 10.51 4.63 5.64
C ALA A 293 9.93 6.01 5.26
N ALA A 294 9.47 6.80 6.21
CA ALA A 294 9.03 8.17 5.95
C ALA A 294 10.17 9.03 5.40
N VAL A 295 11.36 8.94 6.00
CA VAL A 295 12.56 9.64 5.53
C VAL A 295 12.98 9.15 4.15
N GLY A 296 12.98 7.83 3.93
CA GLY A 296 13.31 7.21 2.65
C GLY A 296 12.38 7.69 1.52
N ALA A 297 11.06 7.66 1.74
CA ALA A 297 10.08 8.15 0.78
C ALA A 297 10.32 9.63 0.42
N PHE A 298 10.53 10.47 1.43
CA PHE A 298 10.78 11.90 1.22
C PHE A 298 12.07 12.17 0.44
N CYS A 299 13.19 11.65 0.91
CA CYS A 299 14.52 11.90 0.32
C CYS A 299 14.64 11.30 -1.09
N PHE A 300 14.21 10.05 -1.27
CA PHE A 300 14.32 9.38 -2.56
C PHE A 300 13.36 9.95 -3.61
N GLY A 301 12.29 10.65 -3.22
CA GLY A 301 11.47 11.42 -4.16
C GLY A 301 12.31 12.45 -4.93
N TYR A 302 13.19 13.18 -4.23
CA TYR A 302 14.11 14.13 -4.86
C TYR A 302 15.25 13.44 -5.64
N VAL A 303 15.75 12.32 -5.12
CA VAL A 303 16.74 11.50 -5.82
C VAL A 303 16.17 10.99 -7.14
N GLN A 304 14.91 10.55 -7.12
CA GLN A 304 14.18 10.04 -8.28
C GLN A 304 14.04 11.10 -9.38
N ASP A 305 13.69 12.34 -9.03
CA ASP A 305 13.56 13.44 -9.98
C ASP A 305 14.91 13.84 -10.60
N LYS A 306 16.02 13.73 -9.82
CA LYS A 306 17.37 14.08 -10.29
C LYS A 306 18.06 12.99 -11.12
N LEU A 307 18.01 11.73 -10.64
CA LEU A 307 18.71 10.60 -11.29
C LEU A 307 17.85 9.90 -12.34
N GLY A 308 16.56 10.20 -12.37
CA GLY A 308 15.55 9.50 -13.16
C GLY A 308 14.95 8.29 -12.44
N HIS A 309 13.67 8.06 -12.70
CA HIS A 309 12.85 7.08 -12.00
C HIS A 309 13.41 5.65 -12.00
N LYS A 310 13.89 5.18 -13.16
CA LYS A 310 14.44 3.81 -13.29
C LYS A 310 15.69 3.59 -12.44
N ARG A 311 16.62 4.59 -12.44
CA ARG A 311 17.88 4.49 -11.66
C ARG A 311 17.58 4.57 -10.17
N ALA A 312 16.66 5.43 -9.76
CA ALA A 312 16.26 5.54 -8.36
C ALA A 312 15.63 4.22 -7.88
N LEU A 313 14.71 3.60 -8.63
CA LEU A 313 14.16 2.30 -8.27
C LEU A 313 15.24 1.21 -8.22
N ALA A 314 16.21 1.20 -9.15
CA ALA A 314 17.33 0.26 -9.10
C ALA A 314 18.15 0.42 -7.81
N LEU A 315 18.46 1.66 -7.39
CA LEU A 315 19.14 1.91 -6.13
C LEU A 315 18.35 1.41 -4.92
N THR A 316 17.02 1.57 -4.92
CA THR A 316 16.21 1.04 -3.82
C THR A 316 16.18 -0.49 -3.78
N LEU A 317 16.19 -1.15 -4.94
CA LEU A 317 16.30 -2.62 -5.00
C LEU A 317 17.67 -3.11 -4.52
N LEU A 318 18.75 -2.36 -4.80
CA LEU A 318 20.08 -2.64 -4.23
C LEU A 318 20.09 -2.45 -2.71
N LEU A 319 19.39 -1.44 -2.16
CA LEU A 319 19.24 -1.29 -0.72
C LEU A 319 18.50 -2.48 -0.11
N TRP A 320 17.45 -3.01 -0.77
CA TRP A 320 16.75 -4.21 -0.35
C TRP A 320 17.66 -5.44 -0.34
N ILE A 321 18.48 -5.62 -1.38
CA ILE A 321 19.49 -6.71 -1.45
C ILE A 321 20.50 -6.58 -0.33
N ALA A 322 21.02 -5.37 -0.07
CA ALA A 322 21.93 -5.09 1.04
C ALA A 322 21.29 -5.38 2.40
N MET A 323 19.99 -5.00 2.57
CA MET A 323 19.21 -5.32 3.77
C MET A 323 19.15 -6.83 4.00
N VAL A 324 18.78 -7.62 2.98
CA VAL A 324 18.72 -9.08 3.08
C VAL A 324 20.10 -9.68 3.44
N ALA A 325 21.16 -9.22 2.77
CA ALA A 325 22.51 -9.69 3.04
C ALA A 325 22.94 -9.38 4.48
N THR A 326 22.69 -8.16 4.97
CA THR A 326 23.03 -7.76 6.34
C THR A 326 22.17 -8.48 7.37
N ALA A 327 20.86 -8.71 7.11
CA ALA A 327 19.99 -9.48 8.01
C ALA A 327 20.44 -10.94 8.13
N ALA A 328 20.78 -11.58 7.00
CA ALA A 328 21.25 -12.97 6.99
C ALA A 328 22.62 -13.14 7.67
N ALA A 329 23.53 -12.15 7.49
CA ALA A 329 24.86 -12.15 8.09
C ALA A 329 24.87 -11.71 9.55
N ALA A 330 23.80 -11.13 10.07
CA ALA A 330 23.77 -10.58 11.43
C ALA A 330 23.96 -11.67 12.48
N GLN A 331 25.04 -11.56 13.25
CA GLN A 331 25.31 -12.40 14.43
C GLN A 331 25.03 -11.62 15.73
N GLY A 332 24.88 -10.31 15.64
CA GLY A 332 24.60 -9.41 16.77
C GLY A 332 23.59 -8.34 16.39
N GLU A 333 23.06 -7.68 17.41
CA GLU A 333 21.99 -6.70 17.29
C GLU A 333 22.36 -5.49 16.44
N ALA A 334 23.60 -4.99 16.54
CA ALA A 334 24.02 -3.78 15.83
C ALA A 334 23.85 -3.91 14.30
N LEU A 335 24.31 -5.03 13.71
CA LEU A 335 24.16 -5.27 12.28
C LEU A 335 22.70 -5.50 11.89
N PHE A 336 21.90 -6.12 12.78
CA PHE A 336 20.47 -6.30 12.55
C PHE A 336 19.69 -4.96 12.59
N TRP A 337 20.06 -4.02 13.47
CA TRP A 337 19.50 -2.67 13.46
C TRP A 337 19.85 -1.91 12.18
N VAL A 338 21.06 -2.08 11.65
CA VAL A 338 21.42 -1.53 10.33
C VAL A 338 20.49 -2.11 9.26
N SER A 339 20.30 -3.43 9.24
CA SER A 339 19.39 -4.08 8.30
C SER A 339 17.97 -3.55 8.43
N ALA A 340 17.41 -3.41 9.63
CA ALA A 340 16.08 -2.89 9.87
C ALA A 340 15.90 -1.46 9.33
N ASN A 341 16.89 -0.59 9.52
CA ASN A 341 16.85 0.78 9.00
C ASN A 341 17.01 0.82 7.46
N LEU A 342 17.81 -0.06 6.89
CA LEU A 342 17.89 -0.23 5.42
C LEU A 342 16.54 -0.69 4.86
N ALA A 343 15.84 -1.61 5.55
CA ALA A 343 14.49 -2.02 5.17
C ALA A 343 13.53 -0.84 5.14
N GLY A 344 13.52 0.02 6.16
CA GLY A 344 12.70 1.22 6.19
C GLY A 344 13.00 2.16 5.02
N LEU A 345 14.27 2.55 4.85
CA LEU A 345 14.68 3.43 3.75
C LEU A 345 14.29 2.87 2.39
N ALA A 346 14.54 1.57 2.15
CA ALA A 346 14.22 0.90 0.90
C ALA A 346 12.70 0.78 0.70
N MET A 347 11.92 0.52 1.76
CA MET A 347 10.46 0.40 1.72
C MET A 347 9.83 1.72 1.27
N GLY A 348 10.11 2.81 1.95
CA GLY A 348 9.55 4.13 1.61
C GLY A 348 9.93 4.57 0.20
N SER A 349 11.20 4.37 -0.19
CA SER A 349 11.68 4.77 -1.51
C SER A 349 11.11 3.92 -2.65
N SER A 350 11.02 2.59 -2.50
CA SER A 350 10.49 1.70 -3.55
C SER A 350 8.99 1.89 -3.76
N GLN A 351 8.21 2.08 -2.71
CA GLN A 351 6.77 2.35 -2.80
C GLN A 351 6.51 3.66 -3.53
N SER A 352 7.23 4.72 -3.16
CA SER A 352 7.14 6.01 -3.83
C SER A 352 7.56 5.94 -5.30
N ALA A 353 8.68 5.26 -5.60
CA ALA A 353 9.20 5.14 -6.96
C ALA A 353 8.26 4.33 -7.87
N GLY A 354 7.73 3.21 -7.38
CA GLY A 354 6.77 2.38 -8.12
C GLY A 354 5.53 3.19 -8.50
N ARG A 355 4.89 3.86 -7.55
CA ARG A 355 3.70 4.70 -7.78
C ARG A 355 3.96 5.81 -8.80
N ALA A 356 5.10 6.48 -8.72
CA ALA A 356 5.47 7.54 -9.65
C ALA A 356 5.70 7.01 -11.09
N MET A 357 6.36 5.84 -11.23
CA MET A 357 6.60 5.23 -12.54
C MET A 357 5.31 4.76 -13.21
N VAL A 358 4.35 4.25 -12.45
CA VAL A 358 3.00 3.94 -12.96
C VAL A 358 2.37 5.20 -13.55
N GLY A 359 2.36 6.31 -12.80
CA GLY A 359 1.81 7.58 -13.25
C GLY A 359 2.49 8.14 -14.50
N LEU A 360 3.80 7.90 -14.66
CA LEU A 360 4.54 8.30 -15.85
C LEU A 360 4.12 7.51 -17.10
N LEU A 361 3.90 6.21 -16.96
CA LEU A 361 3.58 5.30 -18.07
C LEU A 361 2.07 5.21 -18.36
N ALA A 362 1.21 5.53 -17.40
CA ALA A 362 -0.24 5.46 -17.54
C ALA A 362 -0.78 6.55 -18.49
N PRO A 363 -1.66 6.20 -19.45
CA PRO A 363 -2.36 7.20 -20.26
C PRO A 363 -3.26 8.08 -19.38
N GLU A 364 -3.36 9.39 -19.72
CA GLU A 364 -4.12 10.35 -18.90
C GLU A 364 -5.61 10.00 -18.76
N LYS A 365 -6.19 9.38 -19.79
CA LYS A 365 -7.61 8.94 -19.79
C LYS A 365 -7.85 7.59 -19.11
N ARG A 366 -6.81 6.88 -18.66
CA ARG A 366 -6.86 5.52 -18.09
C ARG A 366 -6.06 5.39 -16.80
N LEU A 367 -5.93 6.47 -16.04
CA LEU A 367 -5.08 6.50 -14.83
C LEU A 367 -5.55 5.51 -13.76
N ALA A 368 -6.85 5.51 -13.44
CA ALA A 368 -7.37 4.61 -12.42
C ALA A 368 -7.24 3.14 -12.85
N GLU A 369 -7.47 2.83 -14.14
CA GLU A 369 -7.29 1.48 -14.69
C GLU A 369 -5.84 0.99 -14.53
N PHE A 370 -4.85 1.80 -14.87
CA PHE A 370 -3.44 1.42 -14.77
C PHE A 370 -2.98 1.28 -13.31
N TYR A 371 -3.44 2.14 -12.40
CA TYR A 371 -3.20 1.96 -10.96
C TYR A 371 -3.94 0.73 -10.41
N GLY A 372 -5.14 0.43 -10.90
CA GLY A 372 -5.86 -0.80 -10.58
C GLY A 372 -5.07 -2.06 -10.97
N LEU A 373 -4.55 -2.10 -12.22
CA LEU A 373 -3.70 -3.20 -12.71
C LEU A 373 -2.39 -3.33 -11.90
N TRP A 374 -1.78 -2.21 -11.54
CA TRP A 374 -0.62 -2.19 -10.66
C TRP A 374 -0.93 -2.79 -9.29
N ASN A 375 -2.02 -2.37 -8.65
CA ASN A 375 -2.41 -2.85 -7.33
C ASN A 375 -2.77 -4.34 -7.33
N MET A 376 -3.29 -4.89 -8.44
CA MET A 376 -3.47 -6.34 -8.59
C MET A 376 -2.15 -7.10 -8.38
N ALA A 377 -1.05 -6.61 -8.97
CA ALA A 377 0.26 -7.22 -8.77
C ALA A 377 0.72 -7.15 -7.31
N LEU A 378 0.40 -6.05 -6.61
CA LEU A 378 0.71 -5.87 -5.19
C LEU A 378 -0.10 -6.85 -4.30
N TRP A 379 -1.40 -7.00 -4.54
CA TRP A 379 -2.23 -7.95 -3.78
C TRP A 379 -1.81 -9.41 -4.01
N LEU A 380 -1.46 -9.77 -5.25
CA LEU A 380 -0.94 -11.10 -5.55
C LEU A 380 0.42 -11.34 -4.86
N SER A 381 1.29 -10.34 -4.84
CA SER A 381 2.61 -10.42 -4.19
C SER A 381 2.50 -10.59 -2.69
N ALA A 382 1.48 -9.99 -2.05
CA ALA A 382 1.22 -10.11 -0.63
C ALA A 382 0.87 -11.55 -0.21
N ALA A 383 0.41 -12.39 -1.14
CA ALA A 383 0.21 -13.82 -0.91
C ALA A 383 1.48 -14.64 -1.25
N VAL A 384 2.06 -14.40 -2.44
CA VAL A 384 3.16 -15.23 -2.96
C VAL A 384 4.44 -15.08 -2.14
N GLY A 385 4.78 -13.86 -1.73
CA GLY A 385 6.01 -13.59 -0.99
C GLY A 385 6.09 -14.35 0.35
N PRO A 386 5.16 -14.09 1.30
CA PRO A 386 5.16 -14.77 2.60
C PRO A 386 5.01 -16.30 2.50
N LEU A 387 4.20 -16.80 1.52
CA LEU A 387 4.07 -18.23 1.29
C LEU A 387 5.41 -18.86 0.86
N THR A 388 6.16 -18.20 -0.01
CA THR A 388 7.48 -18.67 -0.44
C THR A 388 8.44 -18.75 0.74
N TYR A 389 8.50 -17.71 1.58
CA TYR A 389 9.32 -17.71 2.79
C TYR A 389 8.93 -18.86 3.74
N GLY A 390 7.63 -19.00 4.00
CA GLY A 390 7.11 -20.06 4.87
C GLY A 390 7.46 -21.45 4.37
N ALA A 391 7.31 -21.70 3.06
CA ALA A 391 7.67 -22.97 2.43
C ALA A 391 9.18 -23.27 2.56
N VAL A 392 10.03 -22.27 2.28
CA VAL A 392 11.50 -22.43 2.43
C VAL A 392 11.88 -22.69 3.88
N SER A 393 11.31 -21.93 4.82
CA SER A 393 11.54 -22.12 6.26
C SER A 393 11.17 -23.55 6.70
N TRP A 394 9.98 -24.02 6.29
CA TRP A 394 9.51 -25.36 6.61
C TRP A 394 10.39 -26.47 6.01
N MET A 395 10.73 -26.37 4.72
CA MET A 395 11.56 -27.34 3.99
C MET A 395 13.00 -27.40 4.50
N SER A 396 13.50 -26.30 5.08
CA SER A 396 14.87 -26.18 5.60
C SER A 396 15.02 -26.45 7.10
N GLY A 397 14.00 -27.03 7.73
CA GLY A 397 14.03 -27.30 9.17
C GLY A 397 14.02 -26.02 10.02
N ASN A 398 13.19 -25.07 9.63
CA ASN A 398 12.99 -23.75 10.28
C ASN A 398 14.21 -22.81 10.18
N ASN A 399 15.00 -22.93 9.11
CA ASN A 399 16.15 -22.05 8.87
C ASN A 399 15.69 -20.69 8.34
N GLN A 400 15.43 -19.74 9.26
CA GLN A 400 14.96 -18.40 8.96
C GLN A 400 15.98 -17.59 8.13
N ARG A 401 17.29 -17.83 8.32
CA ARG A 401 18.36 -17.16 7.55
C ARG A 401 18.36 -17.58 6.08
N LEU A 402 18.10 -18.84 5.80
CA LEU A 402 17.95 -19.32 4.44
C LEU A 402 16.68 -18.75 3.79
N ALA A 403 15.57 -18.70 4.54
CA ALA A 403 14.31 -18.17 4.05
C ALA A 403 14.40 -16.69 3.68
N ILE A 404 15.10 -15.85 4.49
CA ILE A 404 15.29 -14.42 4.14
C ILE A 404 16.23 -14.27 2.93
N LEU A 405 17.26 -15.10 2.78
CA LEU A 405 18.15 -15.08 1.60
C LEU A 405 17.39 -15.42 0.33
N VAL A 406 16.50 -16.43 0.35
CA VAL A 406 15.63 -16.76 -0.80
C VAL A 406 14.68 -15.61 -1.10
N THR A 407 14.15 -14.91 -0.10
CA THR A 407 13.38 -13.69 -0.29
C THR A 407 14.17 -12.63 -1.05
N GLY A 408 15.49 -12.54 -0.83
CA GLY A 408 16.39 -11.65 -1.56
C GLY A 408 16.40 -11.89 -3.08
N LEU A 409 16.10 -13.12 -3.53
CA LEU A 409 16.04 -13.43 -4.97
C LEU A 409 14.90 -12.69 -5.67
N PHE A 410 13.82 -12.35 -4.97
CA PHE A 410 12.75 -11.53 -5.50
C PHE A 410 13.25 -10.12 -5.86
N PHE A 411 14.11 -9.52 -5.04
CA PHE A 411 14.68 -8.20 -5.34
C PHE A 411 15.69 -8.27 -6.48
N VAL A 412 16.48 -9.32 -6.54
CA VAL A 412 17.41 -9.57 -7.66
C VAL A 412 16.64 -9.78 -8.97
N ALA A 413 15.62 -10.61 -8.97
CA ALA A 413 14.75 -10.83 -10.13
C ALA A 413 14.04 -9.53 -10.56
N GLY A 414 13.53 -8.76 -9.59
CA GLY A 414 12.95 -7.45 -9.85
C GLY A 414 13.94 -6.50 -10.51
N LEU A 415 15.19 -6.44 -10.04
CA LEU A 415 16.24 -5.63 -10.64
C LEU A 415 16.58 -6.06 -12.07
N LEU A 416 16.65 -7.35 -12.33
CA LEU A 416 16.86 -7.91 -13.67
C LEU A 416 15.71 -7.56 -14.62
N VAL A 417 14.46 -7.69 -14.17
CA VAL A 417 13.28 -7.31 -14.96
C VAL A 417 13.22 -5.81 -15.18
N LEU A 418 13.62 -4.99 -14.21
CA LEU A 418 13.68 -3.53 -14.35
C LEU A 418 14.60 -3.12 -15.51
N SER A 419 15.65 -3.89 -15.84
CA SER A 419 16.53 -3.61 -16.98
C SER A 419 15.75 -3.53 -18.30
N ARG A 420 14.66 -4.31 -18.45
CA ARG A 420 13.81 -4.38 -19.66
C ARG A 420 12.88 -3.18 -19.80
N VAL A 421 12.61 -2.42 -18.73
CA VAL A 421 11.76 -1.23 -18.76
C VAL A 421 12.50 -0.09 -19.46
N ASN A 422 11.84 0.50 -20.47
CA ASN A 422 12.34 1.69 -21.17
C ASN A 422 11.30 2.81 -21.06
N LEU A 423 11.55 3.75 -20.15
CA LEU A 423 10.61 4.84 -19.86
C LEU A 423 10.41 5.79 -21.05
N ALA A 424 11.46 6.07 -21.83
CA ALA A 424 11.35 6.93 -23.00
C ALA A 424 10.43 6.32 -24.08
N ARG A 425 10.57 5.00 -24.32
CA ARG A 425 9.67 4.28 -25.22
C ARG A 425 8.24 4.25 -24.69
N GLY A 426 8.06 3.94 -23.40
CA GLY A 426 6.74 3.86 -22.79
C GLY A 426 5.99 5.19 -22.78
N THR A 427 6.68 6.32 -22.53
CA THR A 427 6.09 7.66 -22.62
C THR A 427 5.75 8.06 -24.06
N ALA A 428 6.58 7.69 -25.05
CA ALA A 428 6.28 7.93 -26.46
C ALA A 428 5.04 7.14 -26.92
N GLN A 429 4.91 5.88 -26.51
CA GLN A 429 3.75 5.04 -26.80
C GLN A 429 2.46 5.60 -26.17
N LYS A 430 2.53 6.14 -24.95
CA LYS A 430 1.42 6.83 -24.30
C LYS A 430 0.88 7.97 -25.17
N SER A 431 1.75 8.77 -25.79
CA SER A 431 1.38 9.91 -26.64
C SER A 431 0.76 9.45 -27.97
N ALA A 432 1.26 8.37 -28.56
CA ALA A 432 0.76 7.83 -29.83
C ALA A 432 -0.65 7.22 -29.73
N VAL A 433 -0.99 6.56 -28.61
CA VAL A 433 -2.32 5.97 -28.38
C VAL A 433 -3.39 7.03 -28.06
N VAL A 434 -3.01 8.21 -27.58
CA VAL A 434 -3.94 9.34 -27.33
C VAL A 434 -4.36 10.01 -28.65
N SER A 435 -3.61 9.81 -29.75
CA SER A 435 -3.88 10.38 -31.06
C SER A 435 -4.71 9.47 -31.98
N LEU A 436 -5.04 8.25 -31.54
CA LEU A 436 -5.96 7.31 -32.18
C LEU A 436 -7.31 7.27 -31.44
#